data_e456c06405c5967d28b2bce6b43b7365
#
_entry.id   e456c06405c5967d28b2bce6b43b7365
#
_cell.length_a   1.000
_cell.length_b   1.000
_cell.length_c   1.000
_cell.angle_alpha   90.00
_cell.angle_beta   90.00
_cell.angle_gamma   90.00
#
_symmetry.space_group_name_H-M   'P 1'
#
loop_
_entity.id
_entity.type
_entity.pdbx_description
1 polymer ?
#
loop_
_entity_poly.entity_id
_entity_poly.type
_entity_poly.pdbx_seq_one_letter_code
_entity_poly.pdbx_strand_id
1 'polypeptide(L)'
;MACFKNHTIFIRIEREMKNCMKQFDELRFSSQEQEKTIQNFLKHIEQYDESISSSMRSKGYRCKNQAERTVAFTFGEVTFSRKRWYKNGECRIPVDEMLGLEKNVRHSQELLYQAAVLATKLPYRQVGETIEMVYNVTVTKDTVNKVVKLANQLLEEKNDYRFFKE
;
A
#
# COMPACT_ATOMS: atom_id res chain seq x y z
N MET A 1 -27.40 -25.32 -11.74
CA MET A 1 -28.47 -24.33 -12.05
C MET A 1 -28.54 -23.14 -11.08
N ALA A 2 -27.78 -23.05 -10.01
CA ALA A 2 -27.83 -21.93 -9.04
C ALA A 2 -27.00 -20.69 -9.45
N CYS A 3 -25.98 -20.82 -10.29
CA CYS A 3 -25.05 -19.72 -10.63
C CYS A 3 -25.68 -18.62 -11.53
N PHE A 4 -26.62 -18.98 -12.40
CA PHE A 4 -27.27 -18.01 -13.30
C PHE A 4 -28.28 -17.08 -12.61
N LYS A 5 -28.90 -17.51 -11.52
CA LYS A 5 -29.88 -16.67 -10.78
C LYS A 5 -29.20 -15.53 -10.05
N ASN A 6 -27.99 -15.74 -9.52
CA ASN A 6 -27.26 -14.70 -8.77
C ASN A 6 -26.77 -13.56 -9.69
N HIS A 7 -26.39 -13.87 -10.93
CA HIS A 7 -25.94 -12.86 -11.89
C HIS A 7 -27.10 -11.94 -12.34
N THR A 8 -28.27 -12.49 -12.55
CA THR A 8 -29.48 -11.71 -12.93
C THR A 8 -29.97 -10.81 -11.79
N ILE A 9 -29.89 -11.30 -10.54
CA ILE A 9 -30.20 -10.51 -9.33
C ILE A 9 -29.20 -9.37 -9.16
N PHE A 10 -27.92 -9.63 -9.36
CA PHE A 10 -26.85 -8.62 -9.25
C PHE A 10 -27.05 -7.47 -10.26
N ILE A 11 -27.29 -7.78 -11.54
CA ILE A 11 -27.58 -6.78 -12.59
C ILE A 11 -28.83 -5.97 -12.28
N ARG A 12 -29.86 -6.60 -11.70
CA ARG A 12 -31.08 -5.90 -11.30
C ARG A 12 -30.86 -4.95 -10.14
N ILE A 13 -30.11 -5.37 -9.13
CA ILE A 13 -29.71 -4.52 -7.99
C ILE A 13 -28.90 -3.32 -8.47
N GLU A 14 -27.91 -3.52 -9.34
CA GLU A 14 -27.13 -2.42 -9.92
C GLU A 14 -28.01 -1.41 -10.67
N ARG A 15 -28.98 -1.88 -11.46
CA ARG A 15 -29.89 -1.02 -12.24
C ARG A 15 -30.81 -0.22 -11.32
N GLU A 16 -31.37 -0.86 -10.31
CA GLU A 16 -32.28 -0.20 -9.35
C GLU A 16 -31.51 0.79 -8.46
N MET A 17 -30.30 0.45 -8.02
CA MET A 17 -29.43 1.37 -7.27
C MET A 17 -29.03 2.58 -8.11
N LYS A 18 -28.61 2.41 -9.35
CA LYS A 18 -28.30 3.52 -10.28
C LYS A 18 -29.49 4.45 -10.53
N ASN A 19 -30.71 3.94 -10.53
CA ASN A 19 -31.91 4.77 -10.66
C ASN A 19 -32.26 5.55 -9.38
N CYS A 20 -31.93 5.02 -8.21
CA CYS A 20 -32.14 5.70 -6.92
C CYS A 20 -31.11 6.80 -6.64
N MET A 21 -29.89 6.72 -7.23
CA MET A 21 -28.74 7.60 -6.96
C MET A 21 -28.67 8.84 -7.88
N LYS A 22 -29.79 9.32 -8.41
CA LYS A 22 -29.81 10.43 -9.40
C LYS A 22 -29.37 11.80 -8.87
N GLN A 23 -29.16 12.00 -7.57
CA GLN A 23 -28.82 13.32 -7.01
C GLN A 23 -27.35 13.48 -6.62
N PHE A 24 -26.62 12.42 -6.27
CA PHE A 24 -25.21 12.48 -5.88
C PHE A 24 -24.48 11.22 -6.36
N ASP A 25 -23.43 11.40 -7.14
CA ASP A 25 -22.57 10.29 -7.61
C ASP A 25 -21.43 10.07 -6.60
N GLU A 26 -21.71 9.25 -5.59
CA GLU A 26 -20.79 8.94 -4.50
C GLU A 26 -19.50 8.27 -5.01
N LEU A 27 -19.59 7.38 -6.01
CA LEU A 27 -18.45 6.71 -6.59
C LEU A 27 -17.51 7.70 -7.29
N ARG A 28 -18.09 8.62 -8.05
CA ARG A 28 -17.32 9.66 -8.72
C ARG A 28 -16.67 10.62 -7.73
N PHE A 29 -17.40 10.99 -6.69
CA PHE A 29 -16.86 11.84 -5.62
C PHE A 29 -15.70 11.13 -4.90
N SER A 30 -15.89 9.87 -4.49
CA SER A 30 -14.84 9.07 -3.83
C SER A 30 -13.59 8.92 -4.70
N SER A 31 -13.76 8.66 -6.00
CA SER A 31 -12.63 8.57 -6.94
C SER A 31 -11.88 9.89 -7.08
N GLN A 32 -12.57 11.03 -7.11
CA GLN A 32 -11.95 12.35 -7.16
C GLN A 32 -11.18 12.67 -5.88
N GLU A 33 -11.69 12.33 -4.71
CA GLU A 33 -11.00 12.53 -3.44
C GLU A 33 -9.76 11.61 -3.33
N GLN A 34 -9.85 10.38 -3.82
CA GLN A 34 -8.72 9.46 -3.90
C GLN A 34 -7.62 10.04 -4.80
N GLU A 35 -7.96 10.56 -5.96
CA GLU A 35 -7.01 11.19 -6.88
C GLU A 35 -6.34 12.41 -6.26
N LYS A 36 -7.07 13.27 -5.58
CA LYS A 36 -6.51 14.41 -4.83
C LYS A 36 -5.53 13.94 -3.74
N THR A 37 -5.86 12.87 -3.05
CA THR A 37 -4.99 12.26 -2.03
C THR A 37 -3.68 11.80 -2.65
N ILE A 38 -3.73 11.12 -3.79
CA ILE A 38 -2.55 10.68 -4.54
C ILE A 38 -1.70 11.89 -4.99
N GLN A 39 -2.33 12.92 -5.55
CA GLN A 39 -1.62 14.12 -5.98
C GLN A 39 -0.94 14.86 -4.82
N ASN A 40 -1.62 14.99 -3.69
CA ASN A 40 -1.04 15.58 -2.48
C ASN A 40 0.14 14.76 -1.96
N PHE A 41 0.04 13.44 -2.00
CA PHE A 41 1.11 12.53 -1.61
C PHE A 41 2.34 12.66 -2.53
N LEU A 42 2.14 12.68 -3.85
CA LEU A 42 3.21 12.88 -4.83
C LEU A 42 3.94 14.21 -4.59
N LYS A 43 3.19 15.28 -4.40
CA LYS A 43 3.74 16.60 -4.09
C LYS A 43 4.54 16.59 -2.79
N HIS A 44 4.07 15.88 -1.76
CA HIS A 44 4.81 15.73 -0.50
C HIS A 44 6.14 14.99 -0.71
N ILE A 45 6.15 13.92 -1.51
CA ILE A 45 7.38 13.18 -1.85
C ILE A 45 8.39 14.07 -2.60
N GLU A 46 7.95 14.83 -3.59
CA GLU A 46 8.81 15.75 -4.34
C GLU A 46 9.43 16.80 -3.42
N GLN A 47 8.62 17.42 -2.57
CA GLN A 47 9.09 18.42 -1.60
C GLN A 47 10.11 17.83 -0.62
N TYR A 48 9.87 16.62 -0.12
CA TYR A 48 10.79 15.93 0.76
C TYR A 48 12.11 15.60 0.04
N ASP A 49 12.04 15.01 -1.16
CA ASP A 49 13.24 14.62 -1.92
C ASP A 49 14.10 15.82 -2.31
N GLU A 50 13.49 17.00 -2.53
CA GLU A 50 14.23 18.24 -2.75
C GLU A 50 14.83 18.78 -1.44
N SER A 51 14.06 18.81 -0.36
CA SER A 51 14.50 19.34 0.93
C SER A 51 15.72 18.59 1.49
N ILE A 52 15.73 17.24 1.34
CA ILE A 52 16.84 16.41 1.85
C ILE A 52 18.10 16.50 0.99
N SER A 53 18.00 17.03 -0.23
CA SER A 53 19.08 17.04 -1.22
C SER A 53 20.31 17.80 -0.72
N SER A 54 20.14 18.93 -0.01
CA SER A 54 21.23 19.70 0.55
C SER A 54 21.96 18.92 1.66
N SER A 55 21.22 18.27 2.55
CA SER A 55 21.77 17.43 3.62
C SER A 55 22.54 16.24 3.08
N MET A 56 22.03 15.59 2.01
CA MET A 56 22.74 14.47 1.39
C MET A 56 24.08 14.91 0.76
N ARG A 57 24.09 16.08 0.10
CA ARG A 57 25.34 16.65 -0.45
C ARG A 57 26.33 16.99 0.64
N SER A 58 25.91 17.60 1.74
CA SER A 58 26.80 17.95 2.89
C SER A 58 27.41 16.71 3.54
N LYS A 59 26.71 15.57 3.56
CA LYS A 59 27.20 14.26 4.00
C LYS A 59 28.12 13.56 3.00
N GLY A 60 28.38 14.18 1.84
CA GLY A 60 29.27 13.68 0.79
C GLY A 60 28.63 12.67 -0.18
N TYR A 61 27.30 12.54 -0.16
CA TYR A 61 26.61 11.72 -1.16
C TYR A 61 26.44 12.49 -2.47
N ARG A 62 26.46 11.75 -3.59
CA ARG A 62 26.21 12.30 -4.93
C ARG A 62 24.96 11.65 -5.53
N CYS A 63 24.03 12.45 -6.03
CA CYS A 63 22.89 11.97 -6.79
C CYS A 63 23.38 11.52 -8.16
N LYS A 64 23.19 10.22 -8.49
CA LYS A 64 23.57 9.69 -9.81
C LYS A 64 22.40 9.63 -10.78
N ASN A 65 21.22 9.26 -10.29
CA ASN A 65 20.01 9.11 -11.09
C ASN A 65 18.76 9.23 -10.24
N GLN A 66 17.65 9.42 -10.93
CA GLN A 66 16.30 9.22 -10.40
C GLN A 66 15.75 7.88 -10.91
N ALA A 67 14.90 7.26 -10.14
CA ALA A 67 14.24 6.03 -10.52
C ALA A 67 12.80 6.02 -10.02
N GLU A 68 11.92 5.56 -10.87
CA GLU A 68 10.51 5.34 -10.53
C GLU A 68 10.33 4.09 -9.66
N ARG A 69 9.31 4.14 -8.82
CA ARG A 69 8.85 3.02 -8.01
C ARG A 69 7.35 3.06 -7.90
N THR A 70 6.72 1.91 -8.12
CA THR A 70 5.29 1.73 -7.91
C THR A 70 5.06 0.96 -6.60
N VAL A 71 4.21 1.50 -5.74
CA VAL A 71 3.87 0.91 -4.44
C VAL A 71 2.37 1.03 -4.23
N ALA A 72 1.76 -0.04 -3.74
CA ALA A 72 0.37 -0.07 -3.32
C ALA A 72 0.25 0.42 -1.86
N PHE A 73 -0.54 1.46 -1.68
CA PHE A 73 -0.92 2.04 -0.38
C PHE A 73 -2.39 1.77 -0.11
N THR A 74 -2.87 2.10 1.08
CA THR A 74 -4.29 2.01 1.46
C THR A 74 -5.19 2.99 0.69
N PHE A 75 -4.61 3.98 0.01
CA PHE A 75 -5.31 4.95 -0.84
C PHE A 75 -5.10 4.73 -2.34
N GLY A 76 -4.52 3.58 -2.74
CA GLY A 76 -4.34 3.20 -4.13
C GLY A 76 -2.89 2.84 -4.49
N GLU A 77 -2.69 2.45 -5.73
CA GLU A 77 -1.36 2.20 -6.29
C GLU A 77 -0.75 3.50 -6.82
N VAL A 78 0.45 3.83 -6.34
CA VAL A 78 1.12 5.10 -6.67
C VAL A 78 2.50 4.84 -7.24
N THR A 79 2.77 5.46 -8.40
CA THR A 79 4.10 5.51 -9.00
C THR A 79 4.73 6.86 -8.73
N PHE A 80 5.90 6.88 -8.11
CA PHE A 80 6.65 8.09 -7.79
C PHE A 80 8.12 7.96 -8.15
N SER A 81 8.73 9.09 -8.52
CA SER A 81 10.16 9.20 -8.81
C SER A 81 10.92 9.57 -7.53
N ARG A 82 12.11 9.06 -7.38
CA ARG A 82 12.99 9.31 -6.22
C ARG A 82 14.46 9.31 -6.60
N LYS A 83 15.25 10.17 -5.93
CA LYS A 83 16.70 10.31 -6.14
C LYS A 83 17.44 9.16 -5.47
N ARG A 84 18.45 8.62 -6.18
CA ARG A 84 19.39 7.63 -5.65
C ARG A 84 20.71 8.31 -5.35
N TRP A 85 21.13 8.22 -4.11
CA TRP A 85 22.34 8.86 -3.58
C TRP A 85 23.42 7.82 -3.33
N TYR A 86 24.65 8.12 -3.77
CA TYR A 86 25.78 7.20 -3.70
C TYR A 86 26.95 7.85 -2.98
N LYS A 87 27.59 7.08 -2.07
CA LYS A 87 28.84 7.43 -1.39
C LYS A 87 29.63 6.14 -1.12
N ASN A 88 30.89 6.08 -1.54
CA ASN A 88 31.80 4.94 -1.29
C ASN A 88 31.18 3.56 -1.64
N GLY A 89 30.41 3.47 -2.72
CA GLY A 89 29.73 2.21 -3.13
C GLY A 89 28.38 1.97 -2.45
N GLU A 90 28.06 2.65 -1.39
CA GLU A 90 26.76 2.59 -0.73
C GLU A 90 25.71 3.39 -1.53
N CYS A 91 24.50 2.83 -1.66
CA CYS A 91 23.33 3.49 -2.24
C CYS A 91 22.30 3.76 -1.17
N ARG A 92 21.89 5.02 -1.01
CA ARG A 92 20.78 5.42 -0.15
C ARG A 92 19.65 6.07 -0.94
N ILE A 93 18.44 5.83 -0.51
CA ILE A 93 17.21 6.38 -1.11
C ILE A 93 16.36 6.95 0.03
N PRO A 94 16.57 8.23 0.40
CA PRO A 94 15.91 8.83 1.58
C PRO A 94 14.38 8.77 1.53
N VAL A 95 13.78 8.84 0.35
CA VAL A 95 12.33 8.72 0.18
C VAL A 95 11.85 7.32 0.58
N ASP A 96 12.54 6.27 0.16
CA ASP A 96 12.19 4.90 0.56
C ASP A 96 12.38 4.70 2.08
N GLU A 97 13.44 5.29 2.65
CA GLU A 97 13.70 5.27 4.09
C GLU A 97 12.61 6.00 4.89
N MET A 98 12.17 7.18 4.43
CA MET A 98 11.06 7.94 5.04
C MET A 98 9.75 7.16 5.00
N LEU A 99 9.46 6.49 3.90
CA LEU A 99 8.24 5.70 3.71
C LEU A 99 8.30 4.31 4.37
N GLY A 100 9.43 3.93 4.98
CA GLY A 100 9.64 2.60 5.54
C GLY A 100 9.58 1.47 4.51
N LEU A 101 10.00 1.75 3.27
CA LEU A 101 9.93 0.81 2.16
C LEU A 101 11.25 0.07 1.99
N GLU A 102 11.24 -1.21 2.26
CA GLU A 102 12.38 -2.08 1.99
C GLU A 102 12.59 -2.30 0.48
N LYS A 103 13.79 -2.80 0.14
CA LYS A 103 14.13 -3.14 -1.25
C LYS A 103 13.17 -4.19 -1.80
N ASN A 104 12.64 -3.95 -3.00
CA ASN A 104 11.72 -4.84 -3.72
C ASN A 104 10.33 -5.06 -3.09
N VAL A 105 9.99 -4.37 -2.02
CA VAL A 105 8.62 -4.38 -1.46
C VAL A 105 7.72 -3.49 -2.32
N ARG A 106 6.54 -4.00 -2.69
CA ARG A 106 5.55 -3.32 -3.55
C ARG A 106 4.30 -2.87 -2.80
N HIS A 107 4.25 -3.08 -1.50
CA HIS A 107 3.10 -2.76 -0.66
C HIS A 107 3.58 -1.94 0.54
N SER A 108 2.79 -0.97 0.97
CA SER A 108 3.08 -0.20 2.18
C SER A 108 2.97 -1.09 3.43
N GLN A 109 3.67 -0.73 4.50
CA GLN A 109 3.61 -1.46 5.77
C GLN A 109 2.19 -1.47 6.33
N GLU A 110 1.46 -0.37 6.22
CA GLU A 110 0.07 -0.27 6.68
C GLU A 110 -0.86 -1.23 5.91
N LEU A 111 -0.73 -1.30 4.58
CA LEU A 111 -1.51 -2.24 3.77
C LEU A 111 -1.22 -3.69 4.14
N LEU A 112 0.06 -4.03 4.39
CA LEU A 112 0.46 -5.35 4.84
C LEU A 112 -0.06 -5.67 6.25
N TYR A 113 -0.03 -4.70 7.16
CA TYR A 113 -0.61 -4.83 8.49
C TYR A 113 -2.11 -5.13 8.42
N GLN A 114 -2.86 -4.40 7.61
CA GLN A 114 -4.30 -4.65 7.43
C GLN A 114 -4.57 -6.02 6.81
N ALA A 115 -3.74 -6.46 5.86
CA ALA A 115 -3.81 -7.82 5.32
C ALA A 115 -3.61 -8.90 6.40
N ALA A 116 -2.65 -8.70 7.31
CA ALA A 116 -2.42 -9.61 8.43
C ALA A 116 -3.62 -9.64 9.39
N VAL A 117 -4.19 -8.49 9.73
CA VAL A 117 -5.38 -8.39 10.59
C VAL A 117 -6.59 -9.09 9.96
N LEU A 118 -6.84 -8.86 8.66
CA LEU A 118 -7.92 -9.54 7.94
C LEU A 118 -7.72 -11.06 7.89
N ALA A 119 -6.47 -11.52 7.77
CA ALA A 119 -6.14 -12.95 7.74
C ALA A 119 -6.44 -13.69 9.06
N THR A 120 -6.66 -12.98 10.16
CA THR A 120 -7.15 -13.56 11.41
C THR A 120 -8.64 -13.91 11.36
N LYS A 121 -9.38 -13.36 10.41
CA LYS A 121 -10.84 -13.47 10.31
C LYS A 121 -11.31 -14.11 9.02
N LEU A 122 -10.51 -14.04 7.95
CA LEU A 122 -10.87 -14.48 6.60
C LEU A 122 -9.83 -15.43 6.03
N PRO A 123 -10.23 -16.39 5.17
CA PRO A 123 -9.29 -17.16 4.36
C PRO A 123 -8.42 -16.26 3.48
N TYR A 124 -7.15 -16.59 3.28
CA TYR A 124 -6.15 -15.75 2.58
C TYR A 124 -6.58 -15.28 1.19
N ARG A 125 -7.35 -16.09 0.47
CA ARG A 125 -7.91 -15.70 -0.83
C ARG A 125 -8.92 -14.56 -0.67
N GLN A 126 -9.82 -14.67 0.30
CA GLN A 126 -10.83 -13.65 0.58
C GLN A 126 -10.22 -12.36 1.11
N VAL A 127 -9.07 -12.43 1.81
CA VAL A 127 -8.31 -11.23 2.22
C VAL A 127 -7.90 -10.42 0.99
N GLY A 128 -7.34 -11.05 -0.04
CA GLY A 128 -6.97 -10.37 -1.30
C GLY A 128 -8.18 -9.71 -1.97
N GLU A 129 -9.27 -10.45 -2.12
CA GLU A 129 -10.54 -9.98 -2.71
C GLU A 129 -11.13 -8.80 -1.91
N THR A 130 -11.06 -8.85 -0.58
CA THR A 130 -11.54 -7.76 0.30
C THR A 130 -10.69 -6.50 0.15
N ILE A 131 -9.36 -6.65 0.13
CA ILE A 131 -8.44 -5.52 -0.04
C ILE A 131 -8.64 -4.87 -1.41
N GLU A 132 -8.79 -5.67 -2.46
CA GLU A 132 -9.07 -5.17 -3.82
C GLU A 132 -10.37 -4.38 -3.87
N MET A 133 -11.44 -4.89 -3.23
CA MET A 133 -12.73 -4.22 -3.17
C MET A 133 -12.68 -2.89 -2.40
N VAL A 134 -11.91 -2.82 -1.30
CA VAL A 134 -11.88 -1.64 -0.42
C VAL A 134 -10.90 -0.58 -0.89
N TYR A 135 -9.72 -0.99 -1.36
CA TYR A 135 -8.60 -0.07 -1.65
C TYR A 135 -8.26 0.02 -3.14
N ASN A 136 -8.93 -0.79 -3.98
CA ASN A 136 -8.64 -0.89 -5.42
C ASN A 136 -7.15 -1.23 -5.70
N VAL A 137 -6.56 -2.07 -4.86
CA VAL A 137 -5.18 -2.56 -4.99
C VAL A 137 -5.13 -4.07 -4.90
N THR A 138 -4.28 -4.71 -5.70
CA THR A 138 -4.17 -6.17 -5.74
C THR A 138 -3.15 -6.68 -4.73
N VAL A 139 -3.61 -7.55 -3.81
CA VAL A 139 -2.74 -8.29 -2.88
C VAL A 139 -2.94 -9.78 -3.10
N THR A 140 -1.89 -10.47 -3.51
CA THR A 140 -1.96 -11.90 -3.80
C THR A 140 -2.01 -12.75 -2.53
N LYS A 141 -2.60 -13.95 -2.61
CA LYS A 141 -2.60 -14.95 -1.55
C LYS A 141 -1.18 -15.23 -1.00
N ASP A 142 -0.17 -15.25 -1.87
CA ASP A 142 1.22 -15.49 -1.48
C ASP A 142 1.78 -14.32 -0.66
N THR A 143 1.39 -13.09 -0.98
CA THR A 143 1.74 -11.91 -0.20
C THR A 143 1.11 -11.99 1.18
N VAL A 144 -0.18 -12.33 1.29
CA VAL A 144 -0.88 -12.51 2.57
C VAL A 144 -0.20 -13.60 3.40
N ASN A 145 0.15 -14.75 2.80
CA ASN A 145 0.84 -15.84 3.50
C ASN A 145 2.22 -15.40 4.04
N LYS A 146 3.00 -14.64 3.26
CA LYS A 146 4.30 -14.10 3.71
C LYS A 146 4.15 -13.15 4.90
N VAL A 147 3.15 -12.27 4.84
CA VAL A 147 2.89 -11.29 5.91
C VAL A 147 2.45 -11.98 7.19
N VAL A 148 1.58 -12.98 7.11
CA VAL A 148 1.16 -13.75 8.29
C VAL A 148 2.33 -14.51 8.91
N LYS A 149 3.21 -15.11 8.11
CA LYS A 149 4.43 -15.75 8.62
C LYS A 149 5.34 -14.76 9.35
N LEU A 150 5.55 -13.57 8.77
CA LEU A 150 6.34 -12.51 9.39
C LEU A 150 5.70 -12.06 10.72
N ALA A 151 4.39 -11.85 10.74
CA ALA A 151 3.66 -11.47 11.95
C ALA A 151 3.81 -12.52 13.07
N ASN A 152 3.72 -13.80 12.73
CA ASN A 152 3.92 -14.88 13.70
C ASN A 152 5.36 -14.91 14.25
N GLN A 153 6.37 -14.73 13.41
CA GLN A 153 7.76 -14.63 13.85
C GLN A 153 7.98 -13.48 14.84
N LEU A 154 7.46 -12.30 14.54
CA LEU A 154 7.54 -11.13 15.42
C LEU A 154 6.82 -11.35 16.76
N LEU A 155 5.72 -12.10 16.76
CA LEU A 155 4.99 -12.47 17.98
C LEU A 155 5.77 -13.49 18.84
N GLU A 156 6.41 -14.46 18.21
CA GLU A 156 7.28 -15.44 18.88
C GLU A 156 8.47 -14.74 19.53
N GLU A 157 9.20 -13.90 18.79
CA GLU A 157 10.31 -13.10 19.32
C GLU A 157 9.88 -12.23 20.52
N LYS A 158 8.69 -11.59 20.43
CA LYS A 158 8.17 -10.78 21.52
C LYS A 158 7.79 -11.61 22.76
N ASN A 159 7.33 -12.82 22.58
CA ASN A 159 7.01 -13.73 23.69
C ASN A 159 8.30 -14.20 24.39
N ASP A 160 9.36 -14.52 23.65
CA ASP A 160 10.65 -14.90 24.22
C ASP A 160 11.24 -13.77 25.08
N TYR A 161 11.08 -12.51 24.67
CA TYR A 161 11.51 -11.35 25.50
C TYR A 161 10.72 -11.20 26.82
N ARG A 162 9.52 -11.73 26.92
CA ARG A 162 8.73 -11.68 28.18
C ARG A 162 9.23 -12.68 29.21
N PHE A 163 9.77 -13.81 28.78
CA PHE A 163 10.32 -14.84 29.68
C PHE A 163 11.68 -14.45 30.28
N PHE A 164 12.39 -13.48 29.74
CA PHE A 164 13.65 -12.98 30.28
C PHE A 164 13.51 -11.79 31.25
N LYS A 165 12.28 -11.36 31.57
CA LYS A 165 11.99 -10.23 32.48
C LYS A 165 11.39 -10.64 33.83
N GLU A 166 11.27 -11.92 34.11
CA GLU A 166 11.00 -12.48 35.43
C GLU A 166 12.31 -13.05 36.02
#